data_92587f4e5f8181e4a4d5a5d8c0acee55
#
_entry.id   92587f4e5f8181e4a4d5a5d8c0acee55
#
_cell.length_a   1.000
_cell.length_b   1.000
_cell.length_c   1.000
_cell.angle_alpha   90.00
_cell.angle_beta   90.00
_cell.angle_gamma   90.00
#
_symmetry.space_group_name_H-M   'P 1'
#
loop_
_entity.id
_entity.type
_entity.pdbx_description
1 polymer ?
#
loop_
_entity_poly.entity_id
_entity_poly.type
_entity_poly.pdbx_seq_one_letter_code
_entity_poly.pdbx_strand_id
1 'polypeptide(L)' 'MLQKVIDYKIVESDTPQALVSKIRASIDDGWVPSGALIAEDGYMQVMVRFSGS' A
#
# COMPACT_ATOMS: atom_id res chain seq x y z
N MET A 1 2.79 -22.21 7.75
CA MET A 1 3.86 -21.27 8.15
C MET A 1 3.30 -19.87 8.29
N LEU A 2 3.58 -19.22 9.41
CA LEU A 2 3.07 -17.88 9.65
C LEU A 2 3.95 -16.85 8.97
N GLN A 3 3.28 -15.90 8.32
CA GLN A 3 3.95 -14.73 7.77
C GLN A 3 3.76 -13.58 8.74
N LYS A 4 4.72 -12.68 8.79
CA LYS A 4 4.57 -11.49 9.60
C LYS A 4 4.98 -10.27 8.80
N VAL A 5 4.43 -9.14 9.16
CA VAL A 5 4.75 -7.87 8.54
C VAL A 5 6.17 -7.49 8.93
N ILE A 6 6.99 -7.22 7.92
CA ILE A 6 8.38 -6.80 8.15
C ILE A 6 8.63 -5.36 7.76
N ASP A 7 7.67 -4.74 7.07
CA ASP A 7 7.81 -3.36 6.66
C ASP A 7 6.45 -2.81 6.29
N TYR A 8 6.30 -1.49 6.35
CA TYR A 8 5.08 -0.84 5.89
C TYR A 8 5.42 0.57 5.41
N LYS A 9 4.55 1.10 4.58
CA LYS A 9 4.67 2.46 4.08
C LYS A 9 3.30 3.02 3.77
N ILE A 10 3.23 4.33 3.62
CA ILE A 10 2.00 5.00 3.20
C ILE A 10 2.23 5.55 1.80
N VAL A 11 1.32 5.20 0.90
CA VAL A 11 1.30 5.73 -0.46
C VAL A 11 0.23 6.79 -0.51
N GLU A 12 0.53 7.98 -1.03
CA GLU A 12 -0.43 9.06 -1.07
C GLU A 12 -0.40 9.78 -2.41
N SER A 13 -1.52 10.39 -2.75
CA SER A 13 -1.66 11.12 -3.99
C SER A 13 -2.83 12.10 -3.91
N ASP A 14 -2.84 13.08 -4.81
CA ASP A 14 -3.90 14.08 -4.86
C ASP A 14 -5.15 13.57 -5.58
N THR A 15 -5.03 12.53 -6.38
CA THR A 15 -6.16 11.97 -7.14
C THR A 15 -6.24 10.47 -6.94
N PRO A 16 -7.46 9.90 -7.02
CA PRO A 16 -7.60 8.45 -6.88
C PRO A 16 -6.91 7.69 -8.02
N GLN A 17 -6.91 8.22 -9.22
CA GLN A 17 -6.25 7.55 -10.35
C GLN A 17 -4.73 7.46 -10.14
N ALA A 18 -4.12 8.54 -9.69
CA ALA A 18 -2.69 8.54 -9.40
C ALA A 18 -2.38 7.61 -8.24
N LEU A 19 -3.26 7.54 -7.24
CA LEU A 19 -3.07 6.63 -6.12
C LEU A 19 -3.10 5.17 -6.61
N VAL A 20 -4.05 4.83 -7.46
CA VAL A 20 -4.14 3.46 -8.02
C VAL A 20 -2.86 3.10 -8.74
N SER A 21 -2.30 4.01 -9.52
CA SER A 21 -1.05 3.76 -10.24
C SER A 21 0.10 3.48 -9.27
N LYS A 22 0.18 4.26 -8.19
CA LYS A 22 1.22 4.07 -7.17
C LYS A 22 1.04 2.75 -6.43
N ILE A 23 -0.21 2.39 -6.12
CA ILE A 23 -0.51 1.13 -5.45
C ILE A 23 -0.11 -0.05 -6.34
N ARG A 24 -0.43 0.00 -7.63
CA ARG A 24 -0.06 -1.07 -8.56
C ARG A 24 1.45 -1.25 -8.65
N ALA A 25 2.19 -0.14 -8.71
CA ALA A 25 3.64 -0.21 -8.73
C ALA A 25 4.18 -0.84 -7.45
N SER A 26 3.57 -0.54 -6.32
CA SER A 26 3.96 -1.12 -5.03
C SER A 26 3.67 -2.62 -4.99
N ILE A 27 2.51 -3.03 -5.51
CA ILE A 27 2.15 -4.45 -5.57
C ILE A 27 3.16 -5.22 -6.42
N ASP A 28 3.58 -4.65 -7.54
CA ASP A 28 4.59 -5.26 -8.40
C ASP A 28 5.93 -5.42 -7.67
N ASP A 29 6.16 -4.60 -6.68
CA ASP A 29 7.40 -4.63 -5.89
C ASP A 29 7.24 -5.43 -4.58
N GLY A 30 6.14 -6.18 -4.44
CA GLY A 30 5.95 -7.08 -3.32
C GLY A 30 5.19 -6.51 -2.15
N TRP A 31 4.61 -5.33 -2.29
CA TRP A 31 3.80 -4.73 -1.23
C TRP A 31 2.34 -5.15 -1.36
N VAL A 32 1.64 -5.19 -0.24
CA VAL A 32 0.23 -5.59 -0.18
C VAL A 32 -0.57 -4.47 0.49
N PRO A 33 -1.69 -4.05 -0.10
CA PRO A 33 -2.55 -3.05 0.56
C PRO A 33 -3.09 -3.60 1.88
N SER A 34 -3.12 -2.75 2.89
CA SER A 34 -3.61 -3.12 4.21
C SER A 34 -4.61 -2.08 4.70
N GLY A 35 -5.80 -2.52 5.05
CA GLY A 35 -6.83 -1.64 5.56
C GLY A 35 -7.51 -0.83 4.46
N ALA A 36 -8.42 0.02 4.89
CA ALA A 36 -9.21 0.83 3.99
C ALA A 36 -8.42 2.04 3.48
N LEU A 37 -8.74 2.48 2.29
CA LEU A 37 -8.22 3.72 1.72
C LEU A 37 -8.72 4.90 2.54
N ILE A 38 -7.85 5.86 2.80
CA ILE A 38 -8.21 7.08 3.52
C ILE A 38 -8.27 8.22 2.52
N ALA A 39 -9.41 8.93 2.52
CA ALA A 39 -9.64 10.05 1.61
C ALA A 39 -9.85 11.32 2.42
N GLU A 40 -8.76 11.90 2.91
CA GLU A 40 -8.77 13.06 3.78
C GLU A 40 -7.56 13.92 3.42
N ASP A 41 -7.80 15.09 2.85
CA ASP A 41 -6.74 15.97 2.32
C ASP A 41 -5.89 15.24 1.26
N GLY A 42 -6.59 14.55 0.34
CA GLY A 42 -5.93 13.70 -0.64
C GLY A 42 -6.31 12.25 -0.38
N TYR A 43 -5.57 11.34 -0.96
CA TYR A 43 -5.85 9.92 -0.86
C TYR A 43 -4.63 9.17 -0.38
N MET A 44 -4.81 8.26 0.59
CA MET A 44 -3.71 7.51 1.18
C MET A 44 -4.08 6.04 1.30
N GLN A 45 -3.08 5.19 1.19
CA GLN A 45 -3.23 3.75 1.36
C GLN A 45 -2.00 3.21 2.07
N VAL A 46 -2.22 2.48 3.15
CA VAL A 46 -1.13 1.79 3.84
C VAL A 46 -0.79 0.51 3.07
N MET A 47 0.49 0.29 2.86
CA MET A 47 0.99 -0.91 2.21
C MET A 47 1.91 -1.62 3.17
N VAL A 48 1.85 -2.95 3.19
CA VAL A 48 2.70 -3.76 4.05
C VAL A 48 3.46 -4.78 3.22
N ARG A 49 4.56 -5.24 3.78
CA ARG A 49 5.36 -6.30 3.17
C ARG A 49 5.53 -7.41 4.19
N PHE A 50 5.36 -8.64 3.73
CA PHE A 50 5.45 -9.82 4.59
C PHE A 50 6.75 -10.58 4.37
N SER A 51 7.20 -11.24 5.43
CA SER A 51 8.38 -12.09 5.34
C SER A 51 8.02 -13.46 4.77
N GLY A 52 9.01 -14.16 4.29
CA GLY A 52 8.91 -15.58 4.03
C GLY A 52 7.99 -16.02 2.94
N SER A 53 7.83 -15.29 1.95
CA SER A 53 6.99 -15.73 0.84
C SER A 53 7.60 -16.93 0.10
#